data_fad44c39645bca0f318cb84fceb7e63c
#
_entry.id   fad44c39645bca0f318cb84fceb7e63c
#
_cell.length_a   1.000
_cell.length_b   1.000
_cell.length_c   1.000
_cell.angle_alpha   90.00
_cell.angle_beta   90.00
_cell.angle_gamma   90.00
#
_symmetry.space_group_name_H-M   'P 1'
#
loop_
_entity.id
_entity.type
_entity.pdbx_description
1 polymer ?
#
loop_
_entity_poly.entity_id
_entity_poly.type
_entity_poly.pdbx_seq_one_letter_code
_entity_poly.pdbx_strand_id
1 'polypeptide(L)'
;MSFTPTLRSTEVTVSTSSGQHTINSPLVGFYNVENLLTAYGLSLAIGVEESLTCKALSSAIGAPGRVERVSAGPEGPLVLGDYAHTPDALEKVLGTVGALPHRRLLAVFGCGGDRDKGKRSVMGEIGARLSDVAIITDDNPRSEDPDEIVRQILVGTGCAPEQVKPVEWLAASDQMERGVVVIRDR
;
A
#
# COMPACT_ATOMS: atom_id res chain seq x y z
N MET A 1 17.59 -16.38 9.02
CA MET A 1 16.45 -15.46 9.10
C MET A 1 15.27 -16.07 8.32
N SER A 2 14.07 -16.04 8.88
CA SER A 2 12.81 -16.34 8.19
C SER A 2 11.77 -15.28 8.59
N PHE A 3 10.75 -15.07 7.77
CA PHE A 3 9.64 -14.18 8.09
C PHE A 3 8.34 -14.70 7.49
N THR A 4 7.23 -14.42 8.16
CA THR A 4 5.89 -14.79 7.74
C THR A 4 5.01 -13.54 7.76
N PRO A 5 4.75 -12.93 6.59
CA PRO A 5 3.91 -11.75 6.50
C PRO A 5 2.43 -12.15 6.46
N THR A 6 1.60 -11.34 7.11
CA THR A 6 0.15 -11.38 7.00
C THR A 6 -0.38 -9.98 6.71
N LEU A 7 -1.67 -9.83 6.44
CA LEU A 7 -2.30 -8.51 6.31
C LEU A 7 -2.36 -7.72 7.63
N ARG A 8 -2.07 -8.36 8.77
CA ARG A 8 -2.23 -7.74 10.10
C ARG A 8 -0.94 -7.59 10.88
N SER A 9 0.08 -8.39 10.55
CA SER A 9 1.35 -8.45 11.28
C SER A 9 2.41 -9.14 10.44
N THR A 10 3.65 -8.96 10.82
CA THR A 10 4.77 -9.72 10.28
C THR A 10 5.53 -10.36 11.44
N GLU A 11 5.66 -11.68 11.40
CA GLU A 11 6.56 -12.41 12.29
C GLU A 11 7.95 -12.49 11.62
N VAL A 12 8.96 -12.05 12.33
CA VAL A 12 10.37 -12.11 11.86
C VAL A 12 11.17 -12.91 12.87
N THR A 13 11.77 -14.01 12.43
CA THR A 13 12.72 -14.79 13.24
C THR A 13 14.15 -14.45 12.83
N VAL A 14 14.94 -13.94 13.76
CA VAL A 14 16.34 -13.62 13.60
C VAL A 14 17.18 -14.66 14.33
N SER A 15 18.23 -15.19 13.67
CA SER A 15 19.19 -16.09 14.28
C SER A 15 20.51 -15.34 14.49
N THR A 16 20.98 -15.32 15.73
CA THR A 16 22.24 -14.68 16.14
C THR A 16 23.14 -15.68 16.84
N SER A 17 24.32 -15.26 17.27
CA SER A 17 25.22 -16.10 18.09
C SER A 17 24.65 -16.43 19.47
N SER A 18 23.71 -15.65 19.98
CA SER A 18 23.02 -15.86 21.26
C SER A 18 21.81 -16.78 21.15
N GLY A 19 21.32 -17.08 19.94
CA GLY A 19 20.17 -17.94 19.71
C GLY A 19 19.21 -17.42 18.65
N GLN A 20 17.96 -17.88 18.74
CA GLN A 20 16.86 -17.42 17.90
C GLN A 20 15.94 -16.48 18.66
N HIS A 21 15.57 -15.39 18.03
CA HIS A 21 14.71 -14.35 18.56
C HIS A 21 13.58 -14.04 17.58
N THR A 22 12.36 -13.87 18.11
CA THR A 22 11.19 -13.59 17.29
C THR A 22 10.65 -12.20 17.59
N ILE A 23 10.38 -11.44 16.52
CA ILE A 23 9.73 -10.13 16.56
C ILE A 23 8.35 -10.29 15.90
N ASN A 24 7.28 -10.09 16.66
CA ASN A 24 5.91 -10.08 16.17
C ASN A 24 5.46 -8.62 15.96
N SER A 25 5.79 -8.07 14.81
CA SER A 25 5.55 -6.65 14.52
C SER A 25 4.16 -6.43 13.91
N PRO A 26 3.45 -5.34 14.29
CA PRO A 26 2.22 -4.93 13.61
C PRO A 26 2.47 -4.35 12.20
N LEU A 27 3.72 -4.14 11.83
CA LEU A 27 4.11 -3.59 10.54
C LEU A 27 3.93 -4.65 9.43
N VAL A 28 3.43 -4.22 8.27
CA VAL A 28 3.12 -5.08 7.13
C VAL A 28 4.07 -4.79 5.98
N GLY A 29 4.45 -5.84 5.25
CA GLY A 29 5.23 -5.71 4.02
C GLY A 29 6.74 -5.95 4.17
N PHE A 30 7.34 -6.44 3.09
CA PHE A 30 8.75 -6.86 3.08
C PHE A 30 9.72 -5.73 3.45
N TYR A 31 9.50 -4.50 2.96
CA TYR A 31 10.36 -3.37 3.31
C TYR A 31 10.32 -3.03 4.82
N ASN A 32 9.21 -3.34 5.51
CA ASN A 32 9.17 -3.21 6.97
C ASN A 32 9.98 -4.31 7.67
N VAL A 33 10.13 -5.49 7.07
CA VAL A 33 11.08 -6.51 7.53
C VAL A 33 12.50 -5.95 7.48
N GLU A 34 12.90 -5.31 6.37
CA GLU A 34 14.21 -4.68 6.23
C GLU A 34 14.42 -3.56 7.26
N ASN A 35 13.40 -2.73 7.49
CA ASN A 35 13.43 -1.68 8.50
C ASN A 35 13.59 -2.26 9.92
N LEU A 36 12.83 -3.31 10.25
CA LEU A 36 12.92 -4.00 11.55
C LEU A 36 14.31 -4.61 11.76
N LEU A 37 14.87 -5.27 10.74
CA LEU A 37 16.21 -5.85 10.82
C LEU A 37 17.29 -4.78 10.95
N THR A 38 17.14 -3.67 10.26
CA THR A 38 18.05 -2.53 10.38
C THR A 38 18.00 -1.95 11.79
N ALA A 39 16.79 -1.70 12.31
CA ALA A 39 16.62 -1.19 13.67
C ALA A 39 17.13 -2.18 14.72
N TYR A 40 16.88 -3.48 14.53
CA TYR A 40 17.41 -4.54 15.37
C TYR A 40 18.95 -4.52 15.41
N GLY A 41 19.60 -4.55 14.26
CA GLY A 41 21.05 -4.54 14.16
C GLY A 41 21.68 -3.27 14.77
N LEU A 42 21.08 -2.09 14.52
CA LEU A 42 21.55 -0.84 15.11
C LEU A 42 21.41 -0.82 16.64
N SER A 43 20.29 -1.33 17.18
CA SER A 43 20.07 -1.42 18.62
C SER A 43 21.13 -2.28 19.31
N LEU A 44 21.48 -3.42 18.72
CA LEU A 44 22.55 -4.27 19.24
C LEU A 44 23.92 -3.58 19.15
N ALA A 45 24.19 -2.88 18.04
CA ALA A 45 25.45 -2.20 17.83
C ALA A 45 25.72 -1.09 18.88
N ILE A 46 24.66 -0.47 19.41
CA ILE A 46 24.76 0.51 20.48
C ILE A 46 24.62 -0.07 21.88
N GLY A 47 24.57 -1.42 22.00
CA GLY A 47 24.58 -2.12 23.28
C GLY A 47 23.23 -2.31 23.94
N VAL A 48 22.11 -2.13 23.22
CA VAL A 48 20.78 -2.48 23.73
C VAL A 48 20.65 -3.99 23.81
N GLU A 49 20.09 -4.49 24.90
CA GLU A 49 19.89 -5.92 25.13
C GLU A 49 18.87 -6.49 24.12
N GLU A 50 19.13 -7.70 23.67
CA GLU A 50 18.44 -8.35 22.56
C GLU A 50 16.95 -8.59 22.83
N SER A 51 16.60 -9.04 24.03
CA SER A 51 15.20 -9.28 24.44
C SER A 51 14.41 -7.96 24.51
N LEU A 52 15.05 -6.91 24.99
CA LEU A 52 14.46 -5.58 25.06
C LEU A 52 14.23 -5.02 23.65
N THR A 53 15.20 -5.22 22.75
CA THR A 53 15.09 -4.83 21.33
C THR A 53 13.91 -5.55 20.65
N CYS A 54 13.79 -6.87 20.81
CA CYS A 54 12.68 -7.63 20.24
C CYS A 54 11.32 -7.16 20.78
N LYS A 55 11.22 -6.92 22.09
CA LYS A 55 10.00 -6.40 22.70
C LYS A 55 9.62 -5.01 22.18
N ALA A 56 10.57 -4.12 22.06
CA ALA A 56 10.33 -2.78 21.55
C ALA A 56 9.87 -2.81 20.08
N LEU A 57 10.53 -3.60 19.23
CA LEU A 57 10.19 -3.72 17.80
C LEU A 57 8.83 -4.43 17.60
N SER A 58 8.43 -5.31 18.50
CA SER A 58 7.11 -5.95 18.48
C SER A 58 5.96 -5.00 18.83
N SER A 59 6.25 -3.88 19.49
CA SER A 59 5.28 -2.83 19.80
C SER A 59 5.46 -1.55 18.97
N ALA A 60 6.43 -1.54 18.06
CA ALA A 60 6.73 -0.37 17.24
C ALA A 60 5.58 -0.08 16.27
N ILE A 61 5.13 1.16 16.25
CA ILE A 61 4.22 1.68 15.24
C ILE A 61 5.04 2.22 14.06
N GLY A 62 4.54 2.00 12.83
CA GLY A 62 5.17 2.51 11.63
C GLY A 62 5.12 4.04 11.53
N ALA A 63 5.88 4.59 10.61
CA ALA A 63 5.73 6.00 10.26
C ALA A 63 4.37 6.23 9.62
N PRO A 64 3.68 7.35 9.92
CA PRO A 64 2.42 7.71 9.28
C PRO A 64 2.55 7.69 7.74
N GLY A 65 1.53 7.16 7.05
CA GLY A 65 1.51 7.07 5.60
C GLY A 65 2.54 6.11 5.00
N ARG A 66 2.96 5.09 5.73
CA ARG A 66 3.84 4.01 5.24
C ARG A 66 3.18 2.65 5.44
N VAL A 67 2.25 2.31 4.54
CA VAL A 67 1.33 1.17 4.67
C VAL A 67 0.68 1.16 6.07
N GLU A 68 0.33 2.35 6.50
CA GLU A 68 -0.31 2.58 7.78
C GLU A 68 -1.70 1.95 7.80
N ARG A 69 -1.98 1.17 8.84
CA ARG A 69 -3.30 0.59 9.02
C ARG A 69 -4.29 1.62 9.57
N VAL A 70 -5.32 1.94 8.79
CA VAL A 70 -6.34 2.95 9.12
C VAL A 70 -7.73 2.34 9.37
N SER A 71 -7.83 1.02 9.47
CA SER A 71 -9.11 0.31 9.55
C SER A 71 -9.96 0.68 10.75
N ALA A 72 -11.24 0.86 10.52
CA ALA A 72 -12.23 1.26 11.52
C ALA A 72 -12.88 0.11 12.30
N GLY A 73 -12.31 -1.09 12.35
CA GLY A 73 -12.88 -2.18 13.14
C GLY A 73 -12.57 -3.59 12.64
N PRO A 74 -12.96 -4.63 13.39
CA PRO A 74 -12.61 -6.02 13.07
C PRO A 74 -13.39 -6.62 11.89
N GLU A 75 -14.59 -6.12 11.62
CA GLU A 75 -15.52 -6.65 10.61
C GLU A 75 -15.41 -5.94 9.24
N GLY A 76 -14.73 -4.79 9.20
CA GLY A 76 -14.60 -3.99 7.99
C GLY A 76 -13.44 -4.42 7.09
N PRO A 77 -13.33 -3.82 5.89
CA PRO A 77 -12.18 -4.00 5.03
C PRO A 77 -10.91 -3.51 5.72
N LEU A 78 -9.78 -4.16 5.45
CA LEU A 78 -8.50 -3.62 5.83
C LEU A 78 -8.19 -2.40 4.96
N VAL A 79 -8.07 -1.24 5.57
CA VAL A 79 -7.66 0.00 4.91
C VAL A 79 -6.21 0.30 5.26
N LEU A 80 -5.38 0.46 4.22
CA LEU A 80 -3.96 0.80 4.34
C LEU A 80 -3.73 2.17 3.71
N GLY A 81 -3.16 3.09 4.44
CA GLY A 81 -2.74 4.40 3.97
C GLY A 81 -1.26 4.42 3.60
N ASP A 82 -0.94 4.93 2.40
CA ASP A 82 0.44 5.09 1.97
C ASP A 82 0.65 6.44 1.25
N TYR A 83 1.82 7.01 1.40
CA TYR A 83 2.20 8.26 0.75
C TYR A 83 2.76 8.06 -0.67
N ALA A 84 2.58 6.90 -1.27
CA ALA A 84 3.02 6.59 -2.62
C ALA A 84 2.43 7.58 -3.63
N HIS A 85 3.27 8.41 -4.22
CA HIS A 85 2.90 9.45 -5.19
C HIS A 85 3.76 9.42 -6.45
N THR A 86 4.55 8.37 -6.63
CA THR A 86 5.35 8.08 -7.83
C THR A 86 5.02 6.70 -8.36
N PRO A 87 5.23 6.43 -9.66
CA PRO A 87 5.00 5.11 -10.24
C PRO A 87 5.70 3.97 -9.48
N ASP A 88 6.99 4.11 -9.21
CA ASP A 88 7.80 3.11 -8.49
C ASP A 88 7.26 2.85 -7.06
N ALA A 89 6.87 3.90 -6.34
CA ALA A 89 6.29 3.74 -5.01
C ALA A 89 4.94 3.03 -5.05
N LEU A 90 4.06 3.40 -5.99
CA LEU A 90 2.75 2.76 -6.17
C LEU A 90 2.91 1.28 -6.54
N GLU A 91 3.83 0.96 -7.45
CA GLU A 91 4.12 -0.42 -7.85
C GLU A 91 4.62 -1.26 -6.67
N LYS A 92 5.54 -0.75 -5.88
CA LYS A 92 6.06 -1.43 -4.69
C LYS A 92 5.00 -1.68 -3.63
N VAL A 93 4.16 -0.69 -3.35
CA VAL A 93 3.07 -0.83 -2.36
C VAL A 93 2.04 -1.84 -2.84
N LEU A 94 1.52 -1.70 -4.05
CA LEU A 94 0.53 -2.62 -4.59
C LEU A 94 1.09 -4.04 -4.77
N GLY A 95 2.33 -4.19 -5.21
CA GLY A 95 3.00 -5.49 -5.31
C GLY A 95 3.17 -6.15 -3.94
N THR A 96 3.52 -5.38 -2.92
CA THR A 96 3.67 -5.87 -1.55
C THR A 96 2.34 -6.33 -0.95
N VAL A 97 1.30 -5.50 -1.07
CA VAL A 97 -0.03 -5.82 -0.52
C VAL A 97 -0.69 -6.93 -1.33
N GLY A 98 -0.55 -6.91 -2.65
CA GLY A 98 -1.10 -7.92 -3.55
C GLY A 98 -0.50 -9.32 -3.37
N ALA A 99 0.73 -9.41 -2.85
CA ALA A 99 1.36 -10.71 -2.51
C ALA A 99 0.80 -11.35 -1.23
N LEU A 100 0.04 -10.61 -0.42
CA LEU A 100 -0.56 -11.11 0.81
C LEU A 100 -1.94 -11.75 0.50
N PRO A 101 -2.36 -12.78 1.26
CA PRO A 101 -3.68 -13.38 1.08
C PRO A 101 -4.80 -12.34 1.25
N HIS A 102 -5.58 -12.09 0.21
CA HIS A 102 -6.70 -11.17 0.22
C HIS A 102 -7.84 -11.69 -0.67
N ARG A 103 -9.05 -11.18 -0.48
CA ARG A 103 -10.20 -11.49 -1.34
C ARG A 103 -10.25 -10.58 -2.56
N ARG A 104 -10.02 -9.29 -2.36
CA ARG A 104 -10.09 -8.25 -3.39
C ARG A 104 -9.20 -7.09 -2.98
N LEU A 105 -8.36 -6.63 -3.87
CA LEU A 105 -7.49 -5.48 -3.68
C LEU A 105 -8.07 -4.27 -4.42
N LEU A 106 -8.43 -3.24 -3.67
CA LEU A 106 -8.88 -1.96 -4.19
C LEU A 106 -7.76 -0.93 -4.01
N ALA A 107 -7.32 -0.32 -5.10
CA ALA A 107 -6.34 0.75 -5.07
C ALA A 107 -7.03 2.10 -5.30
N VAL A 108 -6.99 3.00 -4.30
CA VAL A 108 -7.54 4.36 -4.40
C VAL A 108 -6.37 5.33 -4.54
N PHE A 109 -6.29 6.03 -5.66
CA PHE A 109 -5.20 6.98 -5.90
C PHE A 109 -5.60 8.08 -6.89
N GLY A 110 -4.84 9.16 -6.85
CA GLY A 110 -4.95 10.28 -7.79
C GLY A 110 -3.57 10.89 -8.05
N CYS A 111 -3.53 11.93 -8.87
CA CYS A 111 -2.33 12.70 -9.15
C CYS A 111 -2.57 14.19 -8.94
N GLY A 112 -1.62 14.87 -8.29
CA GLY A 112 -1.68 16.30 -8.12
C GLY A 112 -1.41 17.07 -9.42
N GLY A 113 -2.01 18.26 -9.56
CA GLY A 113 -1.72 19.23 -10.60
C GLY A 113 -0.39 19.96 -10.38
N ASP A 114 0.10 20.66 -11.41
CA ASP A 114 1.38 21.37 -11.44
C ASP A 114 2.56 20.50 -11.01
N ARG A 115 2.53 19.25 -11.43
CA ARG A 115 3.53 18.22 -11.20
C ARG A 115 3.84 17.47 -12.50
N ASP A 116 4.74 16.50 -12.43
CA ASP A 116 5.08 15.65 -13.57
C ASP A 116 3.83 14.97 -14.15
N LYS A 117 3.45 15.36 -15.37
CA LYS A 117 2.31 14.80 -16.10
C LYS A 117 2.61 13.41 -16.66
N GLY A 118 3.88 13.13 -16.96
CA GLY A 118 4.31 11.84 -17.53
C GLY A 118 4.04 10.65 -16.62
N LYS A 119 4.02 10.86 -15.30
CA LYS A 119 3.72 9.80 -14.34
C LYS A 119 2.25 9.36 -14.32
N ARG A 120 1.30 10.18 -14.81
CA ARG A 120 -0.14 9.95 -14.65
C ARG A 120 -0.60 8.67 -15.35
N SER A 121 -0.27 8.51 -16.62
CA SER A 121 -0.61 7.30 -17.37
C SER A 121 0.12 6.06 -16.81
N VAL A 122 1.38 6.20 -16.39
CA VAL A 122 2.13 5.09 -15.79
C VAL A 122 1.50 4.63 -14.47
N MET A 123 1.06 5.57 -13.62
CA MET A 123 0.34 5.22 -12.39
C MET A 123 -1.02 4.58 -12.68
N GLY A 124 -1.72 5.04 -13.74
CA GLY A 124 -2.96 4.41 -14.20
C GLY A 124 -2.75 2.95 -14.61
N GLU A 125 -1.72 2.67 -15.40
CA GLU A 125 -1.34 1.31 -15.81
C GLU A 125 -1.02 0.43 -14.60
N ILE A 126 -0.18 0.91 -13.69
CA ILE A 126 0.20 0.18 -12.49
C ILE A 126 -1.02 -0.13 -11.61
N GLY A 127 -1.89 0.86 -11.36
CA GLY A 127 -3.11 0.69 -10.59
C GLY A 127 -4.04 -0.36 -11.19
N ALA A 128 -4.31 -0.29 -12.50
CA ALA A 128 -5.16 -1.24 -13.19
C ALA A 128 -4.56 -2.65 -13.27
N ARG A 129 -3.23 -2.76 -13.36
CA ARG A 129 -2.53 -4.04 -13.46
C ARG A 129 -2.43 -4.76 -12.12
N LEU A 130 -2.11 -4.04 -11.05
CA LEU A 130 -1.77 -4.61 -9.74
C LEU A 130 -2.92 -4.62 -8.72
N SER A 131 -4.09 -4.09 -9.06
CA SER A 131 -5.28 -4.20 -8.21
C SER A 131 -6.44 -4.87 -8.95
N ASP A 132 -7.42 -5.36 -8.21
CA ASP A 132 -8.68 -5.87 -8.80
C ASP A 132 -9.58 -4.70 -9.20
N VAL A 133 -9.53 -3.62 -8.44
CA VAL A 133 -10.23 -2.38 -8.77
C VAL A 133 -9.32 -1.19 -8.60
N ALA A 134 -9.13 -0.44 -9.68
CA ALA A 134 -8.47 0.86 -9.65
C ALA A 134 -9.53 1.95 -9.48
N ILE A 135 -9.51 2.63 -8.34
CA ILE A 135 -10.38 3.77 -8.06
C ILE A 135 -9.56 5.04 -8.23
N ILE A 136 -9.88 5.78 -9.27
CA ILE A 136 -9.20 7.04 -9.59
C ILE A 136 -9.99 8.18 -8.94
N THR A 137 -9.31 8.99 -8.15
CA THR A 137 -9.92 10.10 -7.41
C THR A 137 -9.16 11.41 -7.64
N ASP A 138 -9.80 12.52 -7.32
CA ASP A 138 -9.08 13.79 -7.31
C ASP A 138 -8.05 13.82 -6.18
N ASP A 139 -6.91 14.38 -6.50
CA ASP A 139 -5.93 14.87 -5.54
C ASP A 139 -5.92 16.41 -5.67
N ASN A 140 -4.98 17.12 -5.11
CA ASN A 140 -4.89 18.57 -5.22
C ASN A 140 -4.62 19.00 -6.69
N PRO A 141 -5.60 19.52 -7.44
CA PRO A 141 -5.44 19.86 -8.86
C PRO A 141 -4.63 21.16 -9.08
N ARG A 142 -4.48 22.00 -8.06
CA ARG A 142 -3.84 23.30 -8.12
C ARG A 142 -4.44 24.16 -9.24
N SER A 143 -3.63 24.56 -10.26
CA SER A 143 -4.08 25.38 -11.38
C SER A 143 -4.57 24.56 -12.57
N GLU A 144 -4.43 23.23 -12.55
CA GLU A 144 -4.84 22.38 -13.66
C GLU A 144 -6.32 21.98 -13.56
N ASP A 145 -6.93 21.71 -14.71
CA ASP A 145 -8.25 21.11 -14.78
C ASP A 145 -8.22 19.67 -14.21
N PRO A 146 -8.98 19.38 -13.14
CA PRO A 146 -9.00 18.06 -12.56
C PRO A 146 -9.54 16.98 -13.51
N ASP A 147 -10.43 17.30 -14.46
CA ASP A 147 -10.92 16.36 -15.46
C ASP A 147 -9.79 15.92 -16.40
N GLU A 148 -8.91 16.84 -16.75
CA GLU A 148 -7.75 16.53 -17.58
C GLU A 148 -6.75 15.64 -16.85
N ILE A 149 -6.56 15.83 -15.54
CA ILE A 149 -5.70 14.96 -14.72
C ILE A 149 -6.25 13.53 -14.71
N VAL A 150 -7.53 13.37 -14.41
CA VAL A 150 -8.21 12.06 -14.39
C VAL A 150 -8.14 11.40 -15.77
N ARG A 151 -8.39 12.15 -16.84
CA ARG A 151 -8.29 11.64 -18.21
C ARG A 151 -6.90 11.09 -18.52
N GLN A 152 -5.84 11.78 -18.11
CA GLN A 152 -4.47 11.32 -18.31
C GLN A 152 -4.13 10.05 -17.51
N ILE A 153 -4.70 9.88 -16.32
CA ILE A 153 -4.56 8.64 -15.56
C ILE A 153 -5.30 7.51 -16.27
N LEU A 154 -6.54 7.76 -16.72
CA LEU A 154 -7.37 6.76 -17.41
C LEU A 154 -6.72 6.22 -18.68
N VAL A 155 -6.02 7.05 -19.45
CA VAL A 155 -5.26 6.59 -20.63
C VAL A 155 -4.33 5.42 -20.27
N GLY A 156 -3.69 5.47 -19.11
CA GLY A 156 -2.78 4.41 -18.67
C GLY A 156 -3.46 3.11 -18.28
N THR A 157 -4.71 3.17 -17.83
CA THR A 157 -5.45 1.96 -17.43
C THR A 157 -5.81 1.05 -18.60
N GLY A 158 -5.74 1.54 -19.83
CA GLY A 158 -6.24 0.84 -21.01
C GLY A 158 -7.77 0.70 -21.05
N CYS A 159 -8.48 1.32 -20.10
CA CYS A 159 -9.92 1.30 -20.02
C CYS A 159 -10.50 2.44 -20.89
N ALA A 160 -11.33 2.12 -21.87
CA ALA A 160 -12.03 3.12 -22.64
C ALA A 160 -13.06 3.85 -21.76
N PRO A 161 -13.38 5.13 -22.02
CA PRO A 161 -14.32 5.89 -21.16
C PRO A 161 -15.65 5.20 -20.90
N GLU A 162 -16.21 4.51 -21.89
CA GLU A 162 -17.45 3.75 -21.81
C GLU A 162 -17.35 2.45 -20.99
N GLN A 163 -16.13 2.02 -20.68
CA GLN A 163 -15.85 0.83 -19.86
C GLN A 163 -15.60 1.18 -18.39
N VAL A 164 -15.47 2.47 -18.07
CA VAL A 164 -15.35 2.95 -16.68
C VAL A 164 -16.65 2.58 -15.96
N LYS A 165 -16.51 1.88 -14.85
CA LYS A 165 -17.65 1.39 -14.08
C LYS A 165 -18.25 2.49 -13.21
N PRO A 166 -19.56 2.56 -13.05
CA PRO A 166 -20.20 3.47 -12.10
C PRO A 166 -19.89 3.06 -10.65
N VAL A 167 -20.04 3.99 -9.72
CA VAL A 167 -19.70 3.74 -8.30
C VAL A 167 -20.55 2.62 -7.68
N GLU A 168 -21.79 2.49 -8.10
CA GLU A 168 -22.75 1.47 -7.63
C GLU A 168 -22.26 0.06 -7.97
N TRP A 169 -21.47 -0.09 -9.02
CA TRP A 169 -20.86 -1.36 -9.40
C TRP A 169 -19.95 -1.93 -8.31
N LEU A 170 -19.30 -1.09 -7.49
CA LEU A 170 -18.44 -1.55 -6.38
C LEU A 170 -19.20 -2.42 -5.38
N ALA A 171 -20.46 -2.11 -5.12
CA ALA A 171 -21.31 -2.86 -4.19
C ALA A 171 -22.00 -4.06 -4.87
N ALA A 172 -22.27 -3.97 -6.18
CA ALA A 172 -23.03 -4.96 -6.93
C ALA A 172 -22.17 -6.00 -7.66
N SER A 173 -20.87 -5.67 -7.90
CA SER A 173 -19.98 -6.54 -8.67
C SER A 173 -19.63 -7.82 -7.92
N ASP A 174 -19.53 -8.92 -8.66
CA ASP A 174 -18.90 -10.13 -8.15
C ASP A 174 -17.45 -9.81 -7.73
N GLN A 175 -17.02 -10.44 -6.67
CA GLN A 175 -15.71 -10.16 -6.04
C GLN A 175 -14.51 -10.51 -6.93
N MET A 176 -14.74 -11.28 -7.98
CA MET A 176 -13.73 -11.66 -8.98
C MET A 176 -13.68 -10.72 -10.19
N GLU A 177 -14.62 -9.78 -10.31
CA GLU A 177 -14.66 -8.87 -11.44
C GLU A 177 -13.67 -7.71 -11.24
N ARG A 178 -12.81 -7.48 -12.22
CA ARG A 178 -11.87 -6.37 -12.25
C ARG A 178 -12.47 -5.15 -12.93
N GLY A 179 -12.05 -3.96 -12.50
CA GLY A 179 -12.57 -2.74 -13.13
C GLY A 179 -11.86 -1.48 -12.73
N VAL A 180 -12.21 -0.42 -13.45
CA VAL A 180 -11.77 0.95 -13.16
C VAL A 180 -12.99 1.78 -12.82
N VAL A 181 -12.91 2.54 -11.75
CA VAL A 181 -13.97 3.44 -11.26
C VAL A 181 -13.38 4.83 -11.09
N VAL A 182 -14.16 5.87 -11.34
CA VAL A 182 -13.78 7.24 -11.05
C VAL A 182 -14.70 7.79 -9.95
N ILE A 183 -14.10 8.23 -8.85
CA ILE A 183 -14.81 8.87 -7.74
C ILE A 183 -14.10 10.21 -7.49
N ARG A 184 -14.75 11.32 -7.83
CA ARG A 184 -14.14 12.65 -7.82
C ARG A 184 -13.95 13.18 -6.39
N ASP A 185 -14.85 12.87 -5.50
CA ASP A 185 -14.76 13.22 -4.08
C ASP A 185 -13.97 12.15 -3.32
N ARG A 186 -12.91 12.57 -2.64
CA ARG A 186 -11.97 11.70 -1.92
C ARG A 186 -12.28 11.62 -0.44
#